data_20539dc69000880a93fbed00daf2e774
#
_entry.id   20539dc69000880a93fbed00daf2e774
#
_cell.length_a   1.000
_cell.length_b   1.000
_cell.length_c   1.000
_cell.angle_alpha   90.00
_cell.angle_beta   90.00
_cell.angle_gamma   90.00
#
_symmetry.space_group_name_H-M   'P 1'
#
loop_
_entity.id
_entity.type
_entity.pdbx_description
1 polymer ?
#
loop_
_entity_poly.entity_id
_entity_poly.type
_entity_poly.pdbx_seq_one_letter_code
_entity_poly.pdbx_strand_id
1 'polypeptide(L)'
;MKIAFFDSGIGGLSVLHHAMRVLPKEQFVFYADEDNVPYGVKTTDEVKGFVQQAFDFLVGCDVKAIVVACNTATSVAVREMRHRYDIPIIGMEPAAKKALDLDGEHRVLVAATPITVHGKKMQILIDRFDKDHLVDLLPLPRLVEFAEREEFRSEAVHAYLDQELGRFHLADYSALVLGCTHFNYFKDTMREIMPENMHFVDGNEGTVRELIRQLDARHELEDLPQTVDYYYSGRRVEDPAELARIARYLKRLDFVYDIR
;
A
#
# COMPACT_ATOMS: atom_id res chain seq x y z
N MET A 1 2.49 7.31 23.07
CA MET A 1 1.82 7.73 21.79
C MET A 1 1.88 6.58 20.78
N LYS A 2 0.90 6.47 19.87
CA LYS A 2 0.80 5.37 18.90
C LYS A 2 1.34 5.77 17.52
N ILE A 3 1.58 4.79 16.65
CA ILE A 3 1.89 5.02 15.24
C ILE A 3 0.62 4.76 14.44
N ALA A 4 0.14 5.75 13.66
CA ALA A 4 -1.02 5.57 12.81
C ALA A 4 -0.65 5.04 11.43
N PHE A 5 -1.45 4.10 10.93
CA PHE A 5 -1.43 3.64 9.54
C PHE A 5 -2.76 4.00 8.90
N PHE A 6 -2.72 4.83 7.89
CA PHE A 6 -3.88 5.29 7.13
C PHE A 6 -3.88 4.67 5.73
N ASP A 7 -5.02 4.14 5.34
CA ASP A 7 -5.30 3.69 3.96
C ASP A 7 -6.74 4.04 3.55
N SER A 8 -7.02 3.97 2.25
CA SER A 8 -8.37 4.10 1.72
C SER A 8 -9.28 2.93 2.06
N GLY A 9 -8.72 1.77 2.39
CA GLY A 9 -9.44 0.54 2.67
C GLY A 9 -8.57 -0.47 3.40
N ILE A 10 -8.93 -1.74 3.29
CA ILE A 10 -8.26 -2.84 4.01
C ILE A 10 -6.82 -3.11 3.52
N GLY A 11 -6.45 -2.61 2.34
CA GLY A 11 -5.13 -2.83 1.74
C GLY A 11 -3.97 -2.38 2.62
N GLY A 12 -4.16 -1.31 3.39
CA GLY A 12 -3.17 -0.77 4.32
C GLY A 12 -2.72 -1.73 5.42
N LEU A 13 -3.49 -2.78 5.70
CA LEU A 13 -3.06 -3.86 6.59
C LEU A 13 -1.76 -4.52 6.10
N SER A 14 -1.45 -4.50 4.80
CA SER A 14 -0.20 -5.05 4.28
C SER A 14 1.03 -4.32 4.81
N VAL A 15 0.95 -3.01 4.96
CA VAL A 15 2.02 -2.16 5.52
C VAL A 15 2.06 -2.29 7.05
N LEU A 16 0.89 -2.24 7.70
CA LEU A 16 0.79 -2.45 9.15
C LEU A 16 1.31 -3.83 9.55
N HIS A 17 0.96 -4.89 8.83
CA HIS A 17 1.43 -6.25 9.07
C HIS A 17 2.97 -6.33 9.06
N HIS A 18 3.61 -5.70 8.05
CA HIS A 18 5.07 -5.62 8.02
C HIS A 18 5.63 -4.83 9.21
N ALA A 19 5.02 -3.69 9.56
CA ALA A 19 5.43 -2.89 10.72
C ALA A 19 5.31 -3.64 12.03
N MET A 20 4.22 -4.37 12.26
CA MET A 20 4.02 -5.20 13.46
C MET A 20 5.10 -6.26 13.64
N ARG A 21 5.64 -6.82 12.55
CA ARG A 21 6.72 -7.82 12.59
C ARG A 21 8.07 -7.22 12.96
N VAL A 22 8.37 -6.00 12.50
CA VAL A 22 9.68 -5.35 12.71
C VAL A 22 9.70 -4.39 13.89
N LEU A 23 8.53 -3.99 14.39
CA LEU A 23 8.33 -3.13 15.55
C LEU A 23 7.43 -3.82 16.59
N PRO A 24 7.85 -4.95 17.19
CA PRO A 24 6.98 -5.77 18.05
C PRO A 24 6.65 -5.12 19.40
N LYS A 25 7.25 -3.97 19.71
CA LYS A 25 7.09 -3.26 20.99
C LYS A 25 6.43 -1.88 20.82
N GLU A 26 5.82 -1.64 19.67
CA GLU A 26 5.10 -0.41 19.37
C GLU A 26 3.58 -0.61 19.41
N GLN A 27 2.87 0.48 19.68
CA GLN A 27 1.41 0.51 19.63
C GLN A 27 0.92 1.21 18.38
N PHE A 28 -0.15 0.70 17.79
CA PHE A 28 -0.62 1.14 16.48
C PHE A 28 -2.07 1.60 16.50
N VAL A 29 -2.39 2.48 15.57
CA VAL A 29 -3.74 2.80 15.11
C VAL A 29 -3.81 2.45 13.62
N PHE A 30 -4.79 1.67 13.23
CA PHE A 30 -5.11 1.43 11.83
C PHE A 30 -6.40 2.15 11.47
N TYR A 31 -6.36 2.95 10.42
CA TYR A 31 -7.50 3.67 9.89
C TYR A 31 -7.69 3.31 8.41
N ALA A 32 -8.82 2.67 8.09
CA ALA A 32 -9.27 2.45 6.73
C ALA A 32 -10.48 3.35 6.44
N ASP A 33 -10.43 4.09 5.33
CA ASP A 33 -11.56 4.94 4.91
C ASP A 33 -12.58 4.13 4.08
N GLU A 34 -13.16 3.11 4.72
CA GLU A 34 -14.07 2.12 4.13
C GLU A 34 -15.31 2.74 3.46
N ASP A 35 -15.80 3.89 3.96
CA ASP A 35 -16.96 4.56 3.39
C ASP A 35 -16.66 5.18 2.00
N ASN A 36 -15.38 5.40 1.67
CA ASN A 36 -14.94 6.09 0.46
C ASN A 36 -14.06 5.25 -0.45
N VAL A 37 -13.74 3.99 -0.09
CA VAL A 37 -12.99 3.08 -0.96
C VAL A 37 -13.79 2.73 -2.24
N PRO A 38 -13.16 2.58 -3.40
CA PRO A 38 -11.73 2.73 -3.70
C PRO A 38 -11.33 4.16 -4.11
N TYR A 39 -10.23 4.69 -3.60
CA TYR A 39 -9.71 6.02 -3.99
C TYR A 39 -9.23 6.10 -5.43
N GLY A 40 -8.82 4.98 -6.00
CA GLY A 40 -8.19 4.93 -7.33
C GLY A 40 -9.07 5.33 -8.51
N VAL A 41 -10.38 5.50 -8.30
CA VAL A 41 -11.37 5.91 -9.31
C VAL A 41 -12.07 7.23 -8.95
N LYS A 42 -11.67 7.89 -7.86
CA LYS A 42 -12.19 9.19 -7.40
C LYS A 42 -11.44 10.34 -8.07
N THR A 43 -11.98 11.54 -7.95
CA THR A 43 -11.25 12.75 -8.34
C THR A 43 -10.16 13.10 -7.33
N THR A 44 -9.15 13.83 -7.76
CA THR A 44 -8.05 14.31 -6.88
C THR A 44 -8.58 15.13 -5.71
N ASP A 45 -9.60 15.97 -5.92
CA ASP A 45 -10.14 16.85 -4.89
C ASP A 45 -10.97 16.08 -3.86
N GLU A 46 -11.74 15.05 -4.28
CA GLU A 46 -12.41 14.14 -3.35
C GLU A 46 -11.39 13.42 -2.46
N VAL A 47 -10.34 12.84 -3.06
CA VAL A 47 -9.29 12.14 -2.29
C VAL A 47 -8.62 13.07 -1.29
N LYS A 48 -8.32 14.32 -1.66
CA LYS A 48 -7.75 15.31 -0.73
C LYS A 48 -8.69 15.58 0.45
N GLY A 49 -9.98 15.74 0.19
CA GLY A 49 -10.98 15.96 1.24
C GLY A 49 -11.06 14.79 2.22
N PHE A 50 -11.08 13.57 1.72
CA PHE A 50 -11.11 12.35 2.56
C PHE A 50 -9.83 12.20 3.39
N VAL A 51 -8.66 12.40 2.77
CA VAL A 51 -7.37 12.35 3.49
C VAL A 51 -7.32 13.40 4.59
N GLN A 52 -7.81 14.63 4.32
CA GLN A 52 -7.85 15.68 5.31
C GLN A 52 -8.71 15.30 6.54
N GLN A 53 -9.91 14.76 6.31
CA GLN A 53 -10.80 14.30 7.38
C GLN A 53 -10.16 13.17 8.22
N ALA A 54 -9.52 12.21 7.56
CA ALA A 54 -8.81 11.13 8.24
C ALA A 54 -7.64 11.66 9.10
N PHE A 55 -6.89 12.64 8.60
CA PHE A 55 -5.79 13.25 9.34
C PHE A 55 -6.27 14.07 10.54
N ASP A 56 -7.33 14.87 10.38
CA ASP A 56 -7.93 15.61 11.50
C ASP A 56 -8.36 14.64 12.63
N PHE A 57 -8.91 13.48 12.27
CA PHE A 57 -9.25 12.43 13.24
C PHE A 57 -8.00 11.82 13.89
N LEU A 58 -7.01 11.39 13.09
CA LEU A 58 -5.83 10.67 13.58
C LEU A 58 -4.95 11.53 14.49
N VAL A 59 -4.81 12.80 14.19
CA VAL A 59 -4.08 13.74 15.07
C VAL A 59 -4.76 13.83 16.45
N GLY A 60 -6.09 13.73 16.50
CA GLY A 60 -6.86 13.64 17.75
C GLY A 60 -6.67 12.34 18.55
N CYS A 61 -6.06 11.29 17.94
CA CYS A 61 -5.81 10.01 18.59
C CYS A 61 -4.46 9.92 19.33
N ASP A 62 -3.78 11.02 19.61
CA ASP A 62 -2.47 11.08 20.29
C ASP A 62 -1.42 10.21 19.59
N VAL A 63 -1.22 10.42 18.30
CA VAL A 63 -0.25 9.68 17.49
C VAL A 63 1.07 10.45 17.33
N LYS A 64 2.19 9.73 17.33
CA LYS A 64 3.55 10.29 17.13
C LYS A 64 3.99 10.32 15.67
N ALA A 65 3.34 9.55 14.80
CA ALA A 65 3.60 9.54 13.37
C ALA A 65 2.38 9.01 12.61
N ILE A 66 2.22 9.42 11.34
CA ILE A 66 1.23 8.87 10.41
C ILE A 66 1.92 8.28 9.20
N VAL A 67 1.72 6.98 8.97
CA VAL A 67 2.10 6.28 7.75
C VAL A 67 0.90 6.29 6.80
N VAL A 68 1.04 6.93 5.65
CA VAL A 68 0.05 6.90 4.56
C VAL A 68 0.36 5.69 3.69
N ALA A 69 -0.27 4.56 4.00
CA ALA A 69 -0.05 3.30 3.30
C ALA A 69 -0.61 3.35 1.86
N CYS A 70 -1.70 4.08 1.64
CA CYS A 70 -2.33 4.23 0.34
C CYS A 70 -1.43 4.97 -0.66
N ASN A 71 -1.08 4.31 -1.79
CA ASN A 71 -0.29 4.92 -2.87
C ASN A 71 -1.05 6.10 -3.51
N THR A 72 -2.35 5.95 -3.73
CA THR A 72 -3.22 7.01 -4.28
C THR A 72 -3.23 8.24 -3.37
N ALA A 73 -3.51 8.07 -2.07
CA ALA A 73 -3.49 9.16 -1.10
C ALA A 73 -2.11 9.81 -1.00
N THR A 74 -1.04 9.00 -1.02
CA THR A 74 0.34 9.50 -1.02
C THR A 74 0.62 10.40 -2.23
N SER A 75 0.21 9.99 -3.42
CA SER A 75 0.48 10.76 -4.63
C SER A 75 -0.28 12.07 -4.70
N VAL A 76 -1.48 12.11 -4.10
CA VAL A 76 -2.43 13.22 -4.19
C VAL A 76 -2.28 14.22 -3.05
N ALA A 77 -2.10 13.77 -1.79
CA ALA A 77 -2.33 14.60 -0.62
C ALA A 77 -1.13 14.73 0.34
N VAL A 78 -0.18 13.78 0.40
CA VAL A 78 0.86 13.74 1.43
C VAL A 78 1.69 15.03 1.49
N ARG A 79 2.00 15.63 0.34
CA ARG A 79 2.76 16.89 0.32
C ARG A 79 2.04 18.02 1.07
N GLU A 80 0.72 18.13 0.89
CA GLU A 80 -0.10 19.14 1.55
C GLU A 80 -0.22 18.83 3.05
N MET A 81 -0.43 17.57 3.42
CA MET A 81 -0.50 17.15 4.83
C MET A 81 0.79 17.45 5.60
N ARG A 82 1.95 17.25 4.99
CA ARG A 82 3.26 17.59 5.61
C ARG A 82 3.45 19.09 5.88
N HIS A 83 2.74 19.96 5.19
CA HIS A 83 2.74 21.40 5.46
C HIS A 83 1.75 21.81 6.55
N ARG A 84 0.74 20.98 6.77
CA ARG A 84 -0.38 21.29 7.68
C ARG A 84 -0.18 20.75 9.09
N TYR A 85 0.49 19.62 9.23
CA TYR A 85 0.67 18.94 10.52
C TYR A 85 2.15 18.82 10.89
N ASP A 86 2.46 19.13 12.16
CA ASP A 86 3.84 19.08 12.70
C ASP A 86 4.15 17.73 13.36
N ILE A 87 3.89 16.65 12.62
CA ILE A 87 4.26 15.27 12.99
C ILE A 87 4.91 14.57 11.79
N PRO A 88 5.73 13.53 12.01
CA PRO A 88 6.23 12.71 10.93
C PRO A 88 5.12 12.12 10.08
N ILE A 89 5.12 12.39 8.77
CA ILE A 89 4.18 11.83 7.80
C ILE A 89 4.97 11.07 6.74
N ILE A 90 4.88 9.75 6.78
CA ILE A 90 5.58 8.84 5.89
C ILE A 90 4.59 8.38 4.81
N GLY A 91 4.84 8.76 3.56
CA GLY A 91 4.02 8.32 2.44
C GLY A 91 4.57 7.06 1.78
N MET A 92 3.68 6.19 1.31
CA MET A 92 4.01 5.08 0.44
C MET A 92 4.35 5.60 -0.96
N GLU A 93 5.44 5.12 -1.53
CA GLU A 93 5.80 5.41 -2.91
C GLU A 93 5.90 4.11 -3.72
N PRO A 94 5.53 4.14 -5.02
CA PRO A 94 5.74 2.99 -5.88
C PRO A 94 7.22 2.62 -5.91
N ALA A 95 7.53 1.34 -5.73
CA ALA A 95 8.89 0.84 -5.66
C ALA A 95 9.54 0.64 -7.05
N ALA A 96 9.11 1.43 -8.07
CA ALA A 96 9.60 1.32 -9.44
C ALA A 96 11.11 1.53 -9.56
N LYS A 97 11.67 2.50 -8.79
CA LYS A 97 13.14 2.68 -8.76
C LYS A 97 13.85 1.43 -8.22
N LYS A 98 13.34 0.85 -7.11
CA LYS A 98 13.91 -0.39 -6.53
C LYS A 98 13.85 -1.52 -7.55
N ALA A 99 12.76 -1.62 -8.32
CA ALA A 99 12.60 -2.64 -9.36
C ALA A 99 13.61 -2.46 -10.51
N LEU A 100 13.80 -1.24 -11.00
CA LEU A 100 14.81 -0.93 -12.01
C LEU A 100 16.25 -1.21 -11.54
N ASP A 101 16.53 -0.96 -10.25
CA ASP A 101 17.85 -1.23 -9.67
C ASP A 101 18.15 -2.75 -9.49
N LEU A 102 17.12 -3.63 -9.54
CA LEU A 102 17.30 -5.09 -9.39
C LEU A 102 17.96 -5.73 -10.63
N ASP A 103 17.53 -5.29 -11.82
CA ASP A 103 18.00 -5.81 -13.09
C ASP A 103 17.81 -4.74 -14.16
N GLY A 104 18.88 -4.05 -14.48
CA GLY A 104 18.86 -2.90 -15.42
C GLY A 104 18.67 -3.29 -16.89
N GLU A 105 18.54 -4.56 -17.24
CA GLU A 105 18.46 -5.04 -18.63
C GLU A 105 17.03 -5.44 -19.02
N HIS A 106 16.19 -5.88 -18.07
CA HIS A 106 14.83 -6.31 -18.33
C HIS A 106 13.79 -5.24 -17.95
N ARG A 107 12.62 -5.38 -18.55
CA ARG A 107 11.49 -4.48 -18.30
C ARG A 107 10.92 -4.66 -16.90
N VAL A 108 10.25 -3.62 -16.41
CA VAL A 108 9.55 -3.59 -15.14
C VAL A 108 8.07 -3.26 -15.40
N LEU A 109 7.17 -4.09 -14.91
CA LEU A 109 5.73 -3.85 -14.98
C LEU A 109 5.26 -3.20 -13.67
N VAL A 110 4.71 -1.99 -13.74
CA VAL A 110 4.18 -1.28 -12.58
C VAL A 110 2.67 -1.39 -12.56
N ALA A 111 2.14 -2.27 -11.73
CA ALA A 111 0.71 -2.39 -11.50
C ALA A 111 0.26 -1.42 -10.39
N ALA A 112 -0.76 -0.58 -10.66
CA ALA A 112 -1.29 0.37 -9.67
C ALA A 112 -2.74 0.74 -9.98
N THR A 113 -3.32 1.66 -9.19
CA THR A 113 -4.63 2.24 -9.49
C THR A 113 -4.56 3.25 -10.64
N PRO A 114 -5.66 3.53 -11.37
CA PRO A 114 -5.66 4.50 -12.45
C PRO A 114 -5.09 5.87 -12.08
N ILE A 115 -5.48 6.45 -10.93
CA ILE A 115 -4.94 7.73 -10.45
C ILE A 115 -3.42 7.65 -10.24
N THR A 116 -2.91 6.55 -9.70
CA THR A 116 -1.47 6.38 -9.45
C THR A 116 -0.71 6.25 -10.76
N VAL A 117 -1.21 5.43 -11.70
CA VAL A 117 -0.60 5.21 -13.02
C VAL A 117 -0.50 6.51 -13.82
N HIS A 118 -1.59 7.28 -13.88
CA HIS A 118 -1.66 8.52 -14.67
C HIS A 118 -1.24 9.78 -13.89
N GLY A 119 -0.83 9.61 -12.64
CA GLY A 119 -0.48 10.72 -11.74
C GLY A 119 0.87 11.36 -12.08
N LYS A 120 0.96 12.68 -11.89
CA LYS A 120 2.21 13.45 -12.10
C LYS A 120 3.41 12.88 -11.35
N LYS A 121 3.18 12.30 -10.17
CA LYS A 121 4.25 11.71 -9.36
C LYS A 121 4.87 10.49 -10.04
N MET A 122 4.05 9.61 -10.62
CA MET A 122 4.52 8.46 -11.40
C MET A 122 5.30 8.95 -12.63
N GLN A 123 4.78 9.92 -13.37
CA GLN A 123 5.47 10.48 -14.52
C GLN A 123 6.84 11.06 -14.15
N ILE A 124 6.94 11.86 -13.09
CA ILE A 124 8.21 12.42 -12.61
C ILE A 124 9.21 11.31 -12.24
N LEU A 125 8.72 10.24 -11.63
CA LEU A 125 9.55 9.10 -11.24
C LEU A 125 10.11 8.38 -12.48
N ILE A 126 9.25 8.11 -13.47
CA ILE A 126 9.65 7.51 -14.76
C ILE A 126 10.66 8.41 -15.48
N ASP A 127 10.34 9.70 -15.68
CA ASP A 127 11.23 10.66 -16.36
C ASP A 127 12.61 10.75 -15.70
N ARG A 128 12.66 10.55 -14.38
CA ARG A 128 13.90 10.65 -13.61
C ARG A 128 14.75 9.39 -13.65
N PHE A 129 14.14 8.21 -13.59
CA PHE A 129 14.87 6.96 -13.35
C PHE A 129 14.81 5.98 -14.52
N ASP A 130 13.80 6.05 -15.38
CA ASP A 130 13.63 5.15 -16.52
C ASP A 130 14.20 5.76 -17.81
N LYS A 131 15.55 5.79 -17.93
CA LYS A 131 16.24 6.36 -19.09
C LYS A 131 16.17 5.47 -20.33
N ASP A 132 16.01 4.18 -20.12
CA ASP A 132 16.03 3.15 -21.18
C ASP A 132 14.61 2.73 -21.59
N HIS A 133 13.57 3.39 -21.05
CA HIS A 133 12.15 3.11 -21.33
C HIS A 133 11.74 1.65 -21.05
N LEU A 134 12.19 1.16 -19.90
CA LEU A 134 11.94 -0.22 -19.44
C LEU A 134 10.65 -0.35 -18.61
N VAL A 135 10.02 0.74 -18.20
CA VAL A 135 8.83 0.73 -17.34
C VAL A 135 7.56 0.72 -18.18
N ASP A 136 6.74 -0.31 -17.99
CA ASP A 136 5.36 -0.35 -18.45
C ASP A 136 4.38 -0.16 -17.29
N LEU A 137 3.27 0.50 -17.56
CA LEU A 137 2.24 0.83 -16.57
C LEU A 137 0.98 0.01 -16.80
N LEU A 138 0.48 -0.62 -15.76
CA LEU A 138 -0.71 -1.47 -15.79
C LEU A 138 -1.72 -1.04 -14.71
N PRO A 139 -2.82 -0.38 -15.08
CA PRO A 139 -3.89 -0.10 -14.13
C PRO A 139 -4.73 -1.35 -13.84
N LEU A 140 -4.87 -1.72 -12.55
CA LEU A 140 -5.65 -2.88 -12.11
C LEU A 140 -6.74 -2.48 -11.08
N PRO A 141 -7.73 -1.65 -11.45
CA PRO A 141 -8.73 -1.13 -10.50
C PRO A 141 -9.57 -2.23 -9.84
N ARG A 142 -9.94 -3.30 -10.57
CA ARG A 142 -10.80 -4.36 -10.05
C ARG A 142 -10.15 -5.20 -8.94
N LEU A 143 -8.82 -5.24 -8.84
CA LEU A 143 -8.17 -5.96 -7.75
C LEU A 143 -8.46 -5.33 -6.37
N VAL A 144 -8.70 -4.02 -6.31
CA VAL A 144 -9.14 -3.36 -5.07
C VAL A 144 -10.52 -3.89 -4.66
N GLU A 145 -11.47 -3.95 -5.61
CA GLU A 145 -12.83 -4.45 -5.36
C GLU A 145 -12.84 -5.92 -4.94
N PHE A 146 -12.03 -6.77 -5.59
CA PHE A 146 -11.88 -8.16 -5.21
C PHE A 146 -11.28 -8.30 -3.80
N ALA A 147 -10.23 -7.54 -3.49
CA ALA A 147 -9.62 -7.56 -2.17
C ALA A 147 -10.62 -7.17 -1.07
N GLU A 148 -11.39 -6.09 -1.26
CA GLU A 148 -12.39 -5.63 -0.28
C GLU A 148 -13.50 -6.66 -0.02
N ARG A 149 -13.73 -7.60 -0.96
CA ARG A 149 -14.68 -8.72 -0.80
C ARG A 149 -14.04 -10.03 -0.36
N GLU A 150 -12.76 -10.04 0.02
CA GLU A 150 -11.98 -11.25 0.36
C GLU A 150 -11.90 -12.28 -0.79
N GLU A 151 -12.06 -11.82 -2.03
CA GLU A 151 -11.97 -12.66 -3.23
C GLU A 151 -10.53 -12.66 -3.77
N PHE A 152 -9.68 -13.58 -3.32
CA PHE A 152 -8.27 -13.58 -3.73
C PHE A 152 -7.95 -14.60 -4.81
N ARG A 153 -8.74 -15.68 -4.92
CA ARG A 153 -8.47 -16.84 -5.79
C ARG A 153 -9.72 -17.34 -6.53
N SER A 154 -10.75 -16.50 -6.66
CA SER A 154 -11.94 -16.88 -7.42
C SER A 154 -11.61 -16.99 -8.91
N GLU A 155 -12.42 -17.74 -9.66
CA GLU A 155 -12.32 -17.83 -11.12
C GLU A 155 -12.37 -16.45 -11.78
N ALA A 156 -13.15 -15.52 -11.22
CA ALA A 156 -13.23 -14.14 -11.70
C ALA A 156 -11.91 -13.36 -11.53
N VAL A 157 -11.18 -13.62 -10.44
CA VAL A 157 -9.84 -13.03 -10.20
C VAL A 157 -8.83 -13.58 -11.19
N HIS A 158 -8.79 -14.91 -11.39
CA HIS A 158 -7.91 -15.53 -12.37
C HIS A 158 -8.18 -15.01 -13.78
N ALA A 159 -9.44 -15.04 -14.23
CA ALA A 159 -9.81 -14.54 -15.56
C ALA A 159 -9.42 -13.07 -15.77
N TYR A 160 -9.58 -12.24 -14.75
CA TYR A 160 -9.19 -10.84 -14.80
C TYR A 160 -7.66 -10.66 -14.89
N LEU A 161 -6.90 -11.39 -14.08
CA LEU A 161 -5.43 -11.32 -14.11
C LEU A 161 -4.87 -11.91 -15.41
N ASP A 162 -5.39 -13.02 -15.91
CA ASP A 162 -5.02 -13.60 -17.20
C ASP A 162 -5.24 -12.62 -18.35
N GLN A 163 -6.40 -11.94 -18.35
CA GLN A 163 -6.71 -10.95 -19.36
C GLN A 163 -5.75 -9.75 -19.33
N GLU A 164 -5.48 -9.19 -18.13
CA GLU A 164 -4.70 -7.96 -18.00
C GLU A 164 -3.19 -8.21 -18.15
N LEU A 165 -2.65 -9.25 -17.52
CA LEU A 165 -1.24 -9.64 -17.62
C LEU A 165 -0.91 -10.27 -18.99
N GLY A 166 -1.85 -11.00 -19.59
CA GLY A 166 -1.69 -11.61 -20.92
C GLY A 166 -1.49 -10.62 -22.07
N ARG A 167 -1.67 -9.30 -21.81
CA ARG A 167 -1.35 -8.22 -22.76
C ARG A 167 0.14 -7.97 -22.91
N PHE A 168 0.97 -8.56 -22.03
CA PHE A 168 2.42 -8.39 -21.96
C PHE A 168 3.13 -9.72 -22.21
N HIS A 169 4.28 -9.68 -22.87
CA HIS A 169 5.16 -10.83 -22.96
C HIS A 169 5.99 -10.93 -21.67
N LEU A 170 5.41 -11.57 -20.64
CA LEU A 170 5.94 -11.54 -19.27
C LEU A 170 7.40 -12.04 -19.15
N ALA A 171 7.88 -12.82 -20.12
CA ALA A 171 9.28 -13.25 -20.16
C ALA A 171 10.29 -12.09 -20.32
N ASP A 172 9.84 -10.93 -20.81
CA ASP A 172 10.68 -9.73 -20.98
C ASP A 172 10.84 -8.92 -19.67
N TYR A 173 10.11 -9.32 -18.61
CA TYR A 173 10.05 -8.55 -17.35
C TYR A 173 10.80 -9.27 -16.22
N SER A 174 11.60 -8.52 -15.48
CA SER A 174 12.28 -8.99 -14.26
C SER A 174 11.44 -8.74 -12.98
N ALA A 175 10.51 -7.78 -13.01
CA ALA A 175 9.74 -7.44 -11.84
C ALA A 175 8.31 -6.95 -12.14
N LEU A 176 7.39 -7.28 -11.21
CA LEU A 176 6.08 -6.68 -11.07
C LEU A 176 6.06 -5.81 -9.80
N VAL A 177 5.92 -4.50 -9.98
CA VAL A 177 5.76 -3.56 -8.87
C VAL A 177 4.30 -3.54 -8.43
N LEU A 178 4.06 -3.84 -7.16
CA LEU A 178 2.75 -3.77 -6.53
C LEU A 178 2.51 -2.34 -6.02
N GLY A 179 2.10 -1.45 -6.92
CA GLY A 179 1.88 -0.02 -6.67
C GLY A 179 0.52 0.30 -5.99
N CYS A 180 -0.10 -0.70 -5.37
CA CYS A 180 -1.30 -0.58 -4.55
C CYS A 180 -1.21 -1.58 -3.40
N THR A 181 -1.57 -1.15 -2.19
CA THR A 181 -1.53 -1.96 -0.96
C THR A 181 -2.36 -3.23 -1.07
N HIS A 182 -3.52 -3.16 -1.72
CA HIS A 182 -4.43 -4.29 -1.94
C HIS A 182 -3.80 -5.41 -2.79
N PHE A 183 -2.85 -5.09 -3.68
CA PHE A 183 -2.28 -6.08 -4.60
C PHE A 183 -1.40 -7.12 -3.89
N ASN A 184 -0.91 -6.80 -2.70
CA ASN A 184 -0.16 -7.75 -1.88
C ASN A 184 -0.94 -9.03 -1.54
N TYR A 185 -2.28 -8.96 -1.46
CA TYR A 185 -3.13 -10.12 -1.20
C TYR A 185 -3.16 -11.15 -2.32
N PHE A 186 -2.72 -10.80 -3.53
CA PHE A 186 -2.84 -11.62 -4.74
C PHE A 186 -1.49 -12.23 -5.19
N LYS A 187 -0.43 -12.14 -4.39
CA LYS A 187 0.91 -12.61 -4.80
C LYS A 187 0.93 -14.08 -5.24
N ASP A 188 0.21 -14.97 -4.54
CA ASP A 188 0.12 -16.38 -4.91
C ASP A 188 -0.64 -16.58 -6.24
N THR A 189 -1.77 -15.90 -6.43
CA THR A 189 -2.58 -15.99 -7.66
C THR A 189 -1.82 -15.40 -8.86
N MET A 190 -1.14 -14.26 -8.67
CA MET A 190 -0.27 -13.68 -9.71
C MET A 190 0.92 -14.60 -10.03
N ARG A 191 1.50 -15.28 -9.02
CA ARG A 191 2.63 -16.20 -9.21
C ARG A 191 2.27 -17.40 -10.11
N GLU A 192 1.02 -17.83 -10.15
CA GLU A 192 0.55 -18.89 -11.03
C GLU A 192 0.61 -18.49 -12.52
N ILE A 193 0.60 -17.19 -12.82
CA ILE A 193 0.60 -16.64 -14.19
C ILE A 193 2.01 -16.15 -14.60
N MET A 194 2.77 -15.65 -13.62
CA MET A 194 4.06 -15.00 -13.86
C MET A 194 5.20 -16.02 -13.97
N PRO A 195 6.26 -15.73 -14.80
CA PRO A 195 7.49 -16.49 -14.80
C PRO A 195 8.15 -16.55 -13.42
N GLU A 196 8.83 -17.67 -13.10
CA GLU A 196 9.48 -17.87 -11.79
C GLU A 196 10.56 -16.81 -11.49
N ASN A 197 11.26 -16.34 -12.52
CA ASN A 197 12.31 -15.32 -12.39
C ASN A 197 11.81 -13.89 -12.26
N MET A 198 10.51 -13.65 -12.41
CA MET A 198 9.92 -12.32 -12.25
C MET A 198 9.61 -12.04 -10.77
N HIS A 199 10.18 -10.99 -10.21
CA HIS A 199 10.08 -10.66 -8.78
C HIS A 199 8.90 -9.74 -8.46
N PHE A 200 8.27 -9.93 -7.29
CA PHE A 200 7.39 -8.92 -6.73
C PHE A 200 8.19 -7.84 -6.00
N VAL A 201 7.84 -6.59 -6.25
CA VAL A 201 8.44 -5.45 -5.57
C VAL A 201 7.34 -4.54 -5.03
N ASP A 202 7.34 -4.31 -3.73
CA ASP A 202 6.40 -3.38 -3.07
C ASP A 202 7.14 -2.32 -2.25
N GLY A 203 6.38 -1.35 -1.73
CA GLY A 203 6.90 -0.25 -0.94
C GLY A 203 6.86 -0.48 0.58
N ASN A 204 6.37 -1.62 1.06
CA ASN A 204 6.10 -1.84 2.50
C ASN A 204 7.37 -1.72 3.34
N GLU A 205 8.41 -2.48 2.97
CA GLU A 205 9.71 -2.45 3.68
C GLU A 205 10.34 -1.05 3.68
N GLY A 206 10.37 -0.39 2.52
CA GLY A 206 10.94 0.96 2.38
C GLY A 206 10.22 1.99 3.24
N THR A 207 8.89 1.93 3.25
CA THR A 207 8.04 2.82 4.05
C THR A 207 8.25 2.62 5.55
N VAL A 208 8.28 1.37 6.02
CA VAL A 208 8.48 1.08 7.45
C VAL A 208 9.91 1.39 7.88
N ARG A 209 10.91 1.14 7.03
CA ARG A 209 12.30 1.54 7.31
C ARG A 209 12.44 3.07 7.45
N GLU A 210 11.76 3.86 6.62
CA GLU A 210 11.75 5.32 6.73
C GLU A 210 11.02 5.77 8.01
N LEU A 211 9.93 5.11 8.40
CA LEU A 211 9.26 5.34 9.69
C LEU A 211 10.23 5.14 10.86
N ILE A 212 10.92 3.99 10.89
CA ILE A 212 11.89 3.67 11.95
C ILE A 212 12.98 4.74 12.01
N ARG A 213 13.57 5.10 10.86
CA ARG A 213 14.61 6.13 10.78
C ARG A 213 14.16 7.47 11.36
N GLN A 214 12.90 7.89 11.09
CA GLN A 214 12.39 9.16 11.60
C GLN A 214 12.10 9.11 13.10
N LEU A 215 11.53 8.00 13.61
CA LEU A 215 11.25 7.84 15.05
C LEU A 215 12.54 7.71 15.87
N ASP A 216 13.53 6.96 15.38
CA ASP A 216 14.84 6.80 16.04
C ASP A 216 15.58 8.15 16.14
N ALA A 217 15.59 8.93 15.07
CA ALA A 217 16.19 10.26 15.07
C ALA A 217 15.54 11.25 16.06
N ARG A 218 14.29 10.98 16.47
CA ARG A 218 13.52 11.75 17.45
C ARG A 218 13.53 11.13 18.85
N HIS A 219 14.15 9.95 19.02
CA HIS A 219 14.11 9.15 20.25
C HIS A 219 12.66 8.80 20.68
N GLU A 220 11.79 8.52 19.72
CA GLU A 220 10.36 8.26 19.93
C GLU A 220 9.99 6.77 19.79
N LEU A 221 10.98 5.86 19.60
CA LEU A 221 10.73 4.42 19.67
C LEU A 221 10.44 4.00 21.13
N GLU A 222 9.40 3.17 21.28
CA GLU A 222 8.90 2.72 22.58
C GLU A 222 9.17 1.23 22.83
N ASP A 223 9.07 0.82 24.09
CA ASP A 223 9.18 -0.58 24.53
C ASP A 223 7.90 -0.95 25.30
N LEU A 224 6.79 -1.06 24.59
CA LEU A 224 5.45 -1.34 25.13
C LEU A 224 4.88 -2.64 24.56
N PRO A 225 3.92 -3.28 25.23
CA PRO A 225 3.16 -4.38 24.63
C PRO A 225 2.48 -3.91 23.35
N GLN A 226 2.67 -4.68 22.28
CA GLN A 226 2.06 -4.36 20.99
C GLN A 226 0.53 -4.42 21.06
N THR A 227 -0.12 -3.36 20.60
CA THR A 227 -1.57 -3.28 20.46
C THR A 227 -1.94 -2.58 19.15
N VAL A 228 -3.12 -2.86 18.63
CA VAL A 228 -3.66 -2.17 17.46
C VAL A 228 -5.10 -1.75 17.77
N ASP A 229 -5.39 -0.46 17.64
CA ASP A 229 -6.76 0.04 17.57
C ASP A 229 -7.17 0.19 16.09
N TYR A 230 -8.31 -0.38 15.72
CA TYR A 230 -8.81 -0.34 14.35
C TYR A 230 -9.97 0.67 14.22
N TYR A 231 -9.95 1.44 13.13
CA TYR A 231 -10.98 2.42 12.80
C TYR A 231 -11.39 2.31 11.34
N TYR A 232 -12.69 2.36 11.07
CA TYR A 232 -13.28 2.47 9.75
C TYR A 232 -13.97 3.84 9.63
N SER A 233 -13.44 4.70 8.76
CA SER A 233 -13.94 6.08 8.53
C SER A 233 -14.25 6.82 9.84
N GLY A 234 -13.31 6.81 10.80
CA GLY A 234 -13.41 7.47 12.10
C GLY A 234 -14.22 6.71 13.17
N ARG A 235 -14.82 5.57 12.86
CA ARG A 235 -15.54 4.73 13.83
C ARG A 235 -14.65 3.61 14.33
N ARG A 236 -14.52 3.46 15.65
CA ARG A 236 -13.77 2.34 16.24
C ARG A 236 -14.41 1.01 15.85
N VAL A 237 -13.59 0.06 15.43
CA VAL A 237 -14.05 -1.29 15.09
C VAL A 237 -14.13 -2.12 16.37
N GLU A 238 -15.34 -2.39 16.81
CA GLU A 238 -15.63 -3.19 18.01
C GLU A 238 -16.49 -4.41 17.69
N ASP A 239 -17.12 -4.44 16.53
CA ASP A 239 -17.93 -5.58 16.06
C ASP A 239 -17.03 -6.82 15.91
N PRO A 240 -17.37 -7.94 16.58
CA PRO A 240 -16.61 -9.18 16.46
C PRO A 240 -16.50 -9.72 15.04
N ALA A 241 -17.48 -9.47 14.16
CA ALA A 241 -17.46 -9.92 12.77
C ALA A 241 -16.41 -9.12 11.97
N GLU A 242 -16.33 -7.80 12.17
CA GLU A 242 -15.32 -6.94 11.53
C GLU A 242 -13.91 -7.23 12.08
N LEU A 243 -13.75 -7.45 13.37
CA LEU A 243 -12.46 -7.86 13.94
C LEU A 243 -12.02 -9.23 13.39
N ALA A 244 -12.95 -10.17 13.19
CA ALA A 244 -12.67 -11.45 12.55
C ALA A 244 -12.33 -11.28 11.06
N ARG A 245 -12.95 -10.32 10.35
CA ARG A 245 -12.58 -9.93 8.97
C ARG A 245 -11.13 -9.44 8.92
N ILE A 246 -10.74 -8.51 9.78
CA ILE A 246 -9.35 -8.02 9.88
C ILE A 246 -8.38 -9.17 10.14
N ALA A 247 -8.72 -10.08 11.07
CA ALA A 247 -7.88 -11.24 11.38
C ALA A 247 -7.69 -12.17 10.17
N ARG A 248 -8.72 -12.36 9.31
CA ARG A 248 -8.60 -13.13 8.06
C ARG A 248 -7.65 -12.46 7.06
N TYR A 249 -7.69 -11.12 6.93
CA TYR A 249 -6.75 -10.39 6.08
C TYR A 249 -5.30 -10.50 6.60
N LEU A 250 -5.07 -10.37 7.90
CA LEU A 250 -3.74 -10.55 8.49
C LEU A 250 -3.22 -11.98 8.26
N LYS A 251 -4.07 -13.00 8.45
CA LYS A 251 -3.72 -14.40 8.13
C LYS A 251 -3.43 -14.60 6.64
N ARG A 252 -4.17 -13.91 5.76
CA ARG A 252 -3.89 -13.92 4.32
C ARG A 252 -2.51 -13.33 4.01
N LEU A 253 -2.15 -12.23 4.67
CA LEU A 253 -0.83 -11.61 4.52
C LEU A 253 0.29 -12.52 5.04
N ASP A 254 0.09 -13.23 6.16
CA ASP A 254 1.06 -14.23 6.61
C ASP A 254 1.31 -15.31 5.54
N PHE A 255 0.25 -15.80 4.89
CA PHE A 255 0.34 -16.82 3.85
C PHE A 255 1.13 -16.35 2.62
N VAL A 256 0.97 -15.10 2.19
CA VAL A 256 1.61 -14.55 0.98
C VAL A 256 2.93 -13.80 1.28
N TYR A 257 3.34 -13.71 2.54
CA TYR A 257 4.44 -12.83 2.99
C TYR A 257 5.76 -13.14 2.30
N ASP A 258 6.12 -14.41 2.18
CA ASP A 258 7.41 -14.86 1.64
C ASP A 258 7.40 -15.10 0.11
N ILE A 259 6.26 -14.86 -0.54
CA ILE A 259 6.16 -14.94 -2.01
C ILE A 259 6.85 -13.72 -2.63
N ARG A 260 7.93 -14.00 -3.37
CA ARG A 260 8.83 -13.02 -3.99
C ARG A 260 8.82 -13.10 -5.51
#